data_4e174710323dee58a63a0b7336acc951
#
_entry.id   4e174710323dee58a63a0b7336acc951
#
_cell.length_a   1.000
_cell.length_b   1.000
_cell.length_c   1.000
_cell.angle_alpha   90.00
_cell.angle_beta   90.00
_cell.angle_gamma   90.00
#
_symmetry.space_group_name_H-M   'P 1'
#
loop_
_entity.id
_entity.type
_entity.pdbx_description
1 polymer ?
#
loop_
_entity_poly.entity_id
_entity_poly.type
_entity_poly.pdbx_seq_one_letter_code
_entity_poly.pdbx_strand_id
1 'polypeptide(L)'
;MQTMGSNPMPVYHEPRWSGEQQKNFTVGADLFGTPYGIGQNVDEVHSVGGDLFAQYRFLDVFFVQAAFAGNGGSLKFDCNDKPCWDKYRKWMDSKEGEDSYSFWSLQEQAMLGLDFNVGFVQFGFGGGVMLSQSNGDYEDKRKELADSGVIDSPAESFEIFPMVGIWYGFNLGKNARYGVIKSETRMVFSDDLSEEGSLVSGVGSAMSMGLVYYHPSGFHGGVSTSTQELFSISLGKTFSF
;
A
#
# COMPACT_ATOMS: atom_id res chain seq x y z
N MET A 1 -14.54 -10.28 -1.41
CA MET A 1 -13.37 -10.28 -0.48
C MET A 1 -12.13 -10.10 -1.32
N GLN A 2 -11.41 -9.01 -1.12
CA GLN A 2 -10.16 -8.73 -1.86
C GLN A 2 -8.99 -9.53 -1.27
N THR A 3 -7.97 -9.82 -2.08
CA THR A 3 -6.72 -10.39 -1.59
C THR A 3 -6.00 -9.34 -0.73
N MET A 4 -5.37 -9.75 0.36
CA MET A 4 -4.53 -8.83 1.15
C MET A 4 -3.35 -8.30 0.33
N GLY A 5 -2.92 -9.04 -0.68
CA GLY A 5 -1.86 -8.65 -1.61
C GLY A 5 -2.22 -7.56 -2.62
N SER A 6 -3.50 -7.34 -2.93
CA SER A 6 -3.93 -6.32 -3.90
C SER A 6 -3.80 -4.89 -3.37
N ASN A 7 -3.61 -4.71 -2.07
CA ASN A 7 -3.51 -3.39 -1.45
C ASN A 7 -2.06 -2.90 -1.47
N PRO A 8 -1.73 -1.79 -2.16
CA PRO A 8 -0.36 -1.31 -2.22
C PRO A 8 0.15 -0.92 -0.83
N MET A 9 1.24 -1.56 -0.41
CA MET A 9 1.92 -1.24 0.84
C MET A 9 2.49 0.18 0.82
N PRO A 10 2.68 0.84 1.96
CA PRO A 10 3.14 2.23 2.05
C PRO A 10 4.65 2.36 1.76
N VAL A 11 5.04 2.03 0.55
CA VAL A 11 6.40 2.29 0.04
C VAL A 11 6.44 3.71 -0.48
N TYR A 12 7.22 4.56 0.16
CA TYR A 12 7.32 5.97 -0.20
C TYR A 12 8.54 6.21 -1.08
N HIS A 13 8.47 7.21 -1.99
CA HIS A 13 9.66 7.65 -2.71
C HIS A 13 10.26 8.90 -2.05
N GLU A 14 11.57 8.98 -2.03
CA GLU A 14 12.26 10.12 -1.44
C GLU A 14 11.93 11.43 -2.19
N PRO A 15 11.67 12.54 -1.46
CA PRO A 15 11.37 13.82 -2.07
C PRO A 15 12.57 14.36 -2.84
N ARG A 16 12.33 15.25 -3.78
CA ARG A 16 13.38 15.98 -4.45
C ARG A 16 13.93 17.07 -3.54
N TRP A 17 15.16 16.89 -3.11
CA TRP A 17 15.87 17.90 -2.31
C TRP A 17 16.41 19.05 -3.21
N SER A 18 16.72 20.19 -2.61
CA SER A 18 17.23 21.35 -3.32
C SER A 18 18.75 21.48 -3.15
N GLY A 19 19.44 21.88 -4.22
CA GLY A 19 20.86 22.18 -4.17
C GLY A 19 21.73 20.97 -3.80
N GLU A 20 22.70 21.19 -2.93
CA GLU A 20 23.66 20.15 -2.51
C GLU A 20 23.04 18.95 -1.73
N GLN A 21 21.82 19.11 -1.24
CA GLN A 21 21.08 18.02 -0.60
C GLN A 21 20.57 16.98 -1.60
N GLN A 22 20.44 17.38 -2.87
CA GLN A 22 20.00 16.45 -3.91
C GLN A 22 21.12 15.45 -4.23
N LYS A 23 20.85 14.19 -4.07
CA LYS A 23 21.68 13.07 -4.49
C LYS A 23 20.96 12.24 -5.55
N ASN A 24 21.74 11.54 -6.36
CA ASN A 24 21.14 10.77 -7.46
C ASN A 24 20.72 9.38 -7.05
N PHE A 25 21.35 8.79 -6.06
CA PHE A 25 21.02 7.45 -5.59
C PHE A 25 20.63 7.46 -4.11
N THR A 26 19.52 6.85 -3.79
CA THR A 26 18.99 6.71 -2.45
C THR A 26 18.58 5.28 -2.20
N VAL A 27 18.87 4.78 -1.03
CA VAL A 27 18.31 3.56 -0.48
C VAL A 27 17.58 3.88 0.82
N GLY A 28 16.52 3.17 1.10
CA GLY A 28 15.76 3.39 2.33
C GLY A 28 15.13 2.10 2.84
N ALA A 29 14.74 2.16 4.09
CA ALA A 29 13.98 1.12 4.76
C ALA A 29 12.92 1.76 5.65
N ASP A 30 11.74 1.18 5.64
CA ASP A 30 10.61 1.53 6.49
C ASP A 30 10.16 0.35 7.33
N LEU A 31 9.67 0.66 8.51
CA LEU A 31 8.82 -0.22 9.30
C LEU A 31 7.43 0.41 9.36
N PHE A 32 6.41 -0.39 9.18
CA PHE A 32 5.04 0.07 9.27
C PHE A 32 4.17 -0.92 10.05
N GLY A 33 3.10 -0.40 10.62
CA GLY A 33 2.12 -1.19 11.32
C GLY A 33 0.71 -0.70 11.04
N THR A 34 -0.22 -1.63 10.95
CA THR A 34 -1.65 -1.37 10.85
C THR A 34 -2.27 -1.72 12.20
N PRO A 35 -2.40 -0.75 13.11
CA PRO A 35 -2.94 -1.00 14.45
C PRO A 35 -4.46 -1.20 14.43
N TYR A 36 -5.12 -0.77 13.35
CA TYR A 36 -6.56 -0.82 13.23
C TYR A 36 -7.00 -0.84 11.78
N GLY A 37 -7.95 -1.69 11.43
CA GLY A 37 -8.62 -1.71 10.15
C GLY A 37 -10.12 -1.50 10.35
N ILE A 38 -10.70 -0.57 9.58
CA ILE A 38 -12.14 -0.31 9.57
C ILE A 38 -12.65 -0.76 8.20
N GLY A 39 -13.10 -1.98 8.06
CA GLY A 39 -13.69 -2.47 6.82
C GLY A 39 -15.16 -2.86 7.00
N GLN A 40 -15.93 -2.84 5.93
CA GLN A 40 -17.36 -3.21 5.98
C GLN A 40 -17.60 -4.64 6.46
N ASN A 41 -16.61 -5.53 6.32
CA ASN A 41 -16.71 -6.95 6.67
C ASN A 41 -15.50 -7.48 7.46
N VAL A 42 -14.66 -6.59 8.00
CA VAL A 42 -13.48 -6.93 8.78
C VAL A 42 -13.48 -6.06 10.04
N ASP A 43 -13.56 -6.67 11.20
CA ASP A 43 -13.65 -5.91 12.45
C ASP A 43 -12.31 -5.49 13.00
N GLU A 44 -11.31 -6.34 12.87
CA GLU A 44 -9.97 -6.05 13.36
C GLU A 44 -8.92 -6.57 12.38
N VAL A 45 -8.00 -5.70 11.96
CA VAL A 45 -6.78 -6.07 11.25
C VAL A 45 -5.60 -5.55 12.04
N HIS A 46 -4.72 -6.46 12.42
CA HIS A 46 -3.44 -6.13 13.01
C HIS A 46 -2.33 -6.67 12.11
N SER A 47 -1.50 -5.79 11.61
CA SER A 47 -0.33 -6.21 10.85
C SER A 47 0.90 -5.39 11.17
N VAL A 48 2.04 -5.99 10.96
CA VAL A 48 3.34 -5.35 11.01
C VAL A 48 4.12 -5.76 9.77
N GLY A 49 4.87 -4.81 9.24
CA GLY A 49 5.66 -5.03 8.04
C GLY A 49 6.81 -4.06 7.91
N GLY A 50 7.50 -4.17 6.81
CA GLY A 50 8.56 -3.27 6.44
C GLY A 50 8.82 -3.34 4.96
N ASP A 51 9.57 -2.36 4.47
CA ASP A 51 10.05 -2.33 3.11
C ASP A 51 11.52 -1.92 3.02
N LEU A 52 12.08 -2.24 1.87
CA LEU A 52 13.37 -1.78 1.40
C LEU A 52 13.17 -1.19 0.03
N PHE A 53 13.71 -0.02 -0.24
CA PHE A 53 13.65 0.56 -1.56
C PHE A 53 14.99 1.14 -2.00
N ALA A 54 15.16 1.21 -3.31
CA ALA A 54 16.25 1.92 -3.97
C ALA A 54 15.68 2.84 -5.04
N GLN A 55 16.18 4.06 -5.10
CA GLN A 55 15.75 5.07 -6.06
C GLN A 55 16.96 5.68 -6.73
N TYR A 56 16.90 5.79 -8.06
CA TYR A 56 17.91 6.49 -8.85
C TYR A 56 17.29 7.63 -9.65
N ARG A 57 17.86 8.84 -9.53
CA ARG A 57 17.45 10.03 -10.28
C ARG A 57 18.39 10.29 -11.44
N PHE A 58 17.80 10.63 -12.57
CA PHE A 58 18.52 11.01 -13.78
C PHE A 58 17.79 12.17 -14.48
N LEU A 59 18.54 12.92 -15.27
CA LEU A 59 18.02 14.10 -15.99
C LEU A 59 17.22 15.06 -15.10
N ASP A 60 17.63 15.23 -13.87
CA ASP A 60 17.08 16.16 -12.86
C ASP A 60 15.62 15.95 -12.46
N VAL A 61 14.79 15.43 -13.34
CA VAL A 61 13.34 15.29 -13.10
C VAL A 61 12.86 13.84 -13.12
N PHE A 62 13.61 12.94 -13.75
CA PHE A 62 13.23 11.54 -13.83
C PHE A 62 13.80 10.73 -12.67
N PHE A 63 13.08 9.74 -12.23
CA PHE A 63 13.61 8.72 -11.34
C PHE A 63 13.07 7.33 -11.70
N VAL A 64 13.83 6.34 -11.31
CA VAL A 64 13.38 4.94 -11.23
C VAL A 64 13.47 4.49 -9.79
N GLN A 65 12.48 3.77 -9.32
CA GLN A 65 12.42 3.17 -7.99
C GLN A 65 12.13 1.69 -8.10
N ALA A 66 12.82 0.90 -7.30
CA ALA A 66 12.47 -0.48 -7.03
C ALA A 66 12.28 -0.63 -5.51
N ALA A 67 11.31 -1.43 -5.12
CA ALA A 67 11.03 -1.68 -3.71
C ALA A 67 10.58 -3.12 -3.49
N PHE A 68 10.88 -3.64 -2.32
CA PHE A 68 10.42 -4.90 -1.80
C PHE A 68 9.78 -4.64 -0.43
N ALA A 69 8.53 -5.01 -0.27
CA ALA A 69 7.78 -4.83 0.96
C ALA A 69 7.16 -6.15 1.41
N GLY A 70 7.04 -6.32 2.71
CA GLY A 70 6.37 -7.47 3.29
C GLY A 70 5.64 -7.11 4.56
N ASN A 71 4.49 -7.73 4.77
CA ASN A 71 3.76 -7.63 6.02
C ASN A 71 3.16 -8.98 6.41
N GLY A 72 2.86 -9.11 7.69
CA GLY A 72 2.13 -10.25 8.22
C GLY A 72 1.30 -9.84 9.42
N GLY A 73 0.26 -10.58 9.68
CA GLY A 73 -0.65 -10.24 10.75
C GLY A 73 -1.82 -11.19 10.87
N SER A 74 -2.86 -10.68 11.50
CA SER A 74 -4.14 -11.37 11.64
C SER A 74 -5.30 -10.45 11.32
N LEU A 75 -6.38 -11.02 10.84
CA LEU A 75 -7.65 -10.33 10.67
C LEU A 75 -8.76 -11.14 11.30
N LYS A 76 -9.77 -10.43 11.80
CA LYS A 76 -10.95 -11.00 12.40
C LYS A 76 -12.20 -10.58 11.60
N PHE A 77 -13.07 -11.52 11.32
CA PHE A 77 -14.37 -11.24 10.74
C PHE A 77 -15.44 -11.25 11.84
N ASP A 78 -16.25 -10.21 11.90
CA ASP A 78 -17.46 -10.19 12.73
C ASP A 78 -18.66 -9.81 11.86
N CYS A 79 -19.64 -10.67 11.87
CA CYS A 79 -20.90 -10.49 11.17
C CYS A 79 -22.06 -10.10 12.08
N ASN A 80 -21.82 -9.88 13.38
CA ASN A 80 -22.91 -9.70 14.34
C ASN A 80 -23.63 -8.36 14.17
N ASP A 81 -22.90 -7.29 13.84
CA ASP A 81 -23.46 -5.94 13.79
C ASP A 81 -23.45 -5.30 12.38
N LYS A 82 -23.02 -6.02 11.36
CA LYS A 82 -22.85 -5.50 9.99
C LYS A 82 -23.63 -6.34 8.97
N PRO A 83 -24.02 -5.75 7.84
CA PRO A 83 -24.66 -6.49 6.76
C PRO A 83 -23.66 -7.45 6.13
N CYS A 84 -23.56 -8.66 6.66
CA CYS A 84 -22.88 -9.75 5.98
C CYS A 84 -23.79 -10.34 4.90
N TRP A 85 -23.19 -10.78 3.80
CA TRP A 85 -23.93 -11.51 2.78
C TRP A 85 -24.58 -12.76 3.40
N ASP A 86 -25.83 -13.02 3.07
CA ASP A 86 -26.58 -14.14 3.65
C ASP A 86 -25.90 -15.50 3.44
N LYS A 87 -25.20 -15.68 2.31
CA LYS A 87 -24.43 -16.89 2.03
C LYS A 87 -23.24 -17.04 2.98
N TYR A 88 -22.49 -15.94 3.22
CA TYR A 88 -21.34 -15.93 4.10
C TYR A 88 -21.76 -16.19 5.55
N ARG A 89 -22.82 -15.55 6.02
CA ARG A 89 -23.38 -15.77 7.35
C ARG A 89 -23.76 -17.23 7.57
N LYS A 90 -24.52 -17.84 6.64
CA LYS A 90 -24.91 -19.26 6.70
C LYS A 90 -23.70 -20.19 6.75
N TRP A 91 -22.62 -19.81 6.05
CA TRP A 91 -21.41 -20.58 6.06
C TRP A 91 -20.64 -20.41 7.39
N MET A 92 -20.53 -19.19 7.95
CA MET A 92 -19.96 -18.94 9.28
C MET A 92 -20.72 -19.66 10.38
N ASP A 93 -22.05 -19.64 10.35
CA ASP A 93 -22.91 -20.35 11.31
C ASP A 93 -22.70 -21.88 11.28
N SER A 94 -22.21 -22.42 10.17
CA SER A 94 -21.91 -23.84 10.01
C SER A 94 -20.53 -24.27 10.55
N LYS A 95 -19.66 -23.32 10.87
CA LYS A 95 -18.27 -23.53 11.31
C LYS A 95 -18.07 -22.92 12.69
N GLU A 96 -18.11 -23.73 13.74
CA GLU A 96 -17.83 -23.27 15.10
C GLU A 96 -16.34 -22.89 15.25
N GLY A 97 -16.03 -21.65 15.62
CA GLY A 97 -14.92 -21.34 16.49
C GLY A 97 -13.66 -20.70 15.91
N GLU A 98 -13.56 -20.33 14.62
CA GLU A 98 -12.39 -19.60 14.11
C GLU A 98 -12.76 -18.15 13.78
N ASP A 99 -12.45 -17.23 14.71
CA ASP A 99 -12.73 -15.80 14.56
C ASP A 99 -11.55 -14.99 13.99
N SER A 100 -10.34 -15.58 13.91
CA SER A 100 -9.14 -14.87 13.50
C SER A 100 -8.30 -15.70 12.55
N TYR A 101 -7.87 -15.08 11.43
CA TYR A 101 -7.09 -15.71 10.37
C TYR A 101 -5.75 -15.02 10.22
N SER A 102 -4.68 -15.81 10.16
CA SER A 102 -3.35 -15.30 9.87
C SER A 102 -3.19 -15.00 8.37
N PHE A 103 -2.35 -14.03 8.04
CA PHE A 103 -1.93 -13.75 6.67
C PHE A 103 -0.50 -13.24 6.63
N TRP A 104 0.14 -13.40 5.48
CA TRP A 104 1.32 -12.66 5.11
C TRP A 104 1.26 -12.27 3.63
N SER A 105 1.91 -11.18 3.28
CA SER A 105 1.96 -10.69 1.92
C SER A 105 3.35 -10.13 1.62
N LEU A 106 3.82 -10.37 0.41
CA LEU A 106 5.04 -9.80 -0.15
C LEU A 106 4.69 -9.00 -1.40
N GLN A 107 5.33 -7.87 -1.58
CA GLN A 107 5.16 -7.01 -2.75
C GLN A 107 6.51 -6.58 -3.30
N GLU A 108 6.68 -6.75 -4.59
CA GLU A 108 7.77 -6.15 -5.34
C GLU A 108 7.22 -5.05 -6.21
N GLN A 109 7.79 -3.86 -6.15
CA GLN A 109 7.30 -2.70 -6.88
C GLN A 109 8.42 -2.12 -7.72
N ALA A 110 8.12 -1.78 -8.97
CA ALA A 110 9.01 -1.02 -9.84
C ALA A 110 8.25 0.14 -10.46
N MET A 111 8.80 1.34 -10.36
CA MET A 111 8.15 2.57 -10.82
C MET A 111 9.16 3.47 -11.55
N LEU A 112 8.72 4.06 -12.65
CA LEU A 112 9.38 5.16 -13.34
C LEU A 112 8.52 6.43 -13.15
N GLY A 113 9.11 7.55 -12.79
CA GLY A 113 8.35 8.76 -12.52
C GLY A 113 9.08 10.04 -12.86
N LEU A 114 8.31 11.10 -12.78
CA LEU A 114 8.73 12.49 -12.93
C LEU A 114 8.48 13.23 -11.62
N ASP A 115 9.44 14.03 -11.21
CA ASP A 115 9.45 14.73 -9.92
C ASP A 115 9.91 16.16 -10.11
N PHE A 116 9.06 17.11 -9.76
CA PHE A 116 9.30 18.53 -9.95
C PHE A 116 9.37 19.23 -8.59
N ASN A 117 10.31 20.17 -8.49
CA ASN A 117 10.44 21.05 -7.33
C ASN A 117 10.41 22.50 -7.80
N VAL A 118 9.36 23.22 -7.51
CA VAL A 118 9.14 24.61 -7.93
C VAL A 118 8.95 25.49 -6.69
N GLY A 119 10.04 26.10 -6.26
CA GLY A 119 10.01 26.96 -5.08
C GLY A 119 9.75 26.16 -3.79
N PHE A 120 8.58 26.35 -3.20
CA PHE A 120 8.20 25.64 -1.98
C PHE A 120 7.31 24.42 -2.23
N VAL A 121 6.91 24.18 -3.49
CA VAL A 121 6.01 23.07 -3.88
C VAL A 121 6.80 21.99 -4.60
N GLN A 122 6.52 20.75 -4.26
CA GLN A 122 6.93 19.57 -4.99
C GLN A 122 5.70 18.86 -5.55
N PHE A 123 5.81 18.30 -6.73
CA PHE A 123 4.76 17.46 -7.32
C PHE A 123 5.36 16.51 -8.34
N GLY A 124 4.67 15.42 -8.55
CA GLY A 124 5.10 14.45 -9.54
C GLY A 124 4.09 13.35 -9.77
N PHE A 125 4.43 12.48 -10.68
CA PHE A 125 3.63 11.30 -11.03
C PHE A 125 4.52 10.22 -11.63
N GLY A 126 4.05 9.00 -11.57
CA GLY A 126 4.78 7.85 -12.11
C GLY A 126 3.85 6.70 -12.47
N GLY A 127 4.41 5.76 -13.20
CA GLY A 127 3.76 4.49 -13.53
C GLY A 127 4.72 3.33 -13.36
N GLY A 128 4.18 2.16 -13.13
CA GLY A 128 4.97 0.97 -12.87
C GLY A 128 4.16 -0.30 -12.75
N VAL A 129 4.76 -1.27 -12.10
CA VAL A 129 4.15 -2.56 -11.83
C VAL A 129 4.36 -2.94 -10.36
N MET A 130 3.41 -3.65 -9.82
CA MET A 130 3.48 -4.31 -8.53
C MET A 130 3.26 -5.80 -8.74
N LEU A 131 4.19 -6.61 -8.25
CA LEU A 131 4.04 -8.05 -8.10
C LEU A 131 3.63 -8.29 -6.65
N SER A 132 2.61 -9.09 -6.44
CA SER A 132 2.13 -9.40 -5.10
C SER A 132 1.98 -10.89 -4.91
N GLN A 133 2.38 -11.35 -3.74
CA GLN A 133 2.17 -12.71 -3.27
C GLN A 133 1.55 -12.67 -1.87
N SER A 134 0.45 -13.38 -1.68
CA SER A 134 -0.19 -13.54 -0.38
C SER A 134 -0.40 -15.00 -0.02
N ASN A 135 -0.42 -15.31 1.27
CA ASN A 135 -0.63 -16.65 1.79
C ASN A 135 -1.06 -16.59 3.26
N GLY A 136 -1.39 -17.74 3.84
CA GLY A 136 -1.83 -17.91 5.23
C GLY A 136 -3.27 -18.39 5.32
N ASP A 137 -3.75 -18.59 6.54
CA ASP A 137 -5.09 -19.14 6.82
C ASP A 137 -6.21 -18.33 6.16
N TYR A 138 -6.00 -17.02 6.01
CA TYR A 138 -6.95 -16.14 5.31
C TYR A 138 -7.11 -16.49 3.82
N GLU A 139 -6.02 -16.73 3.12
CA GLU A 139 -6.07 -17.08 1.71
C GLU A 139 -6.61 -18.50 1.49
N ASP A 140 -6.29 -19.43 2.39
CA ASP A 140 -6.87 -20.78 2.37
C ASP A 140 -8.38 -20.72 2.60
N LYS A 141 -8.83 -19.81 3.46
CA LYS A 141 -10.23 -19.56 3.71
C LYS A 141 -10.95 -18.96 2.51
N ARG A 142 -10.32 -18.02 1.81
CA ARG A 142 -10.85 -17.46 0.55
C ARG A 142 -11.03 -18.54 -0.50
N LYS A 143 -10.07 -19.44 -0.65
CA LYS A 143 -10.19 -20.59 -1.58
C LYS A 143 -11.37 -21.49 -1.22
N GLU A 144 -11.53 -21.83 0.06
CA GLU A 144 -12.69 -22.61 0.54
C GLU A 144 -14.03 -21.92 0.22
N LEU A 145 -14.09 -20.58 0.39
CA LEU A 145 -15.28 -19.79 0.07
C LEU A 145 -15.57 -19.74 -1.43
N ALA A 146 -14.53 -19.64 -2.27
CA ALA A 146 -14.67 -19.70 -3.71
C ALA A 146 -15.13 -21.08 -4.18
N ASP A 147 -14.52 -22.15 -3.69
CA ASP A 147 -14.88 -23.52 -4.01
C ASP A 147 -16.32 -23.88 -3.60
N SER A 148 -16.81 -23.25 -2.54
CA SER A 148 -18.20 -23.41 -2.08
C SER A 148 -19.20 -22.49 -2.80
N GLY A 149 -18.73 -21.62 -3.72
CA GLY A 149 -19.56 -20.68 -4.48
C GLY A 149 -20.13 -19.52 -3.64
N VAL A 150 -19.49 -19.20 -2.51
CA VAL A 150 -19.85 -18.06 -1.66
C VAL A 150 -19.26 -16.77 -2.21
N ILE A 151 -18.05 -16.84 -2.77
CA ILE A 151 -17.38 -15.75 -3.49
C ILE A 151 -17.04 -16.20 -4.91
N ASP A 152 -17.01 -15.26 -5.86
CA ASP A 152 -16.88 -15.58 -7.29
C ASP A 152 -15.43 -15.65 -7.78
N SER A 153 -14.46 -15.14 -7.01
CA SER A 153 -13.05 -15.10 -7.42
C SER A 153 -12.18 -16.02 -6.57
N PRO A 154 -11.48 -16.99 -7.19
CA PRO A 154 -10.45 -17.75 -6.50
C PRO A 154 -9.30 -16.82 -6.09
N ALA A 155 -8.73 -17.06 -4.93
CA ALA A 155 -7.52 -16.36 -4.51
C ALA A 155 -6.33 -16.87 -5.33
N GLU A 156 -5.78 -16.03 -6.18
CA GLU A 156 -4.47 -16.28 -6.77
C GLU A 156 -3.39 -15.91 -5.75
N SER A 157 -2.45 -16.82 -5.51
CA SER A 157 -1.35 -16.58 -4.59
C SER A 157 -0.28 -15.63 -5.14
N PHE A 158 -0.32 -15.35 -6.44
CA PHE A 158 0.60 -14.46 -7.13
C PHE A 158 -0.14 -13.64 -8.19
N GLU A 159 0.01 -12.34 -8.12
CA GLU A 159 -0.69 -11.39 -9.00
C GLU A 159 0.25 -10.29 -9.48
N ILE A 160 -0.01 -9.76 -10.67
CA ILE A 160 0.73 -8.65 -11.28
C ILE A 160 -0.24 -7.51 -11.52
N PHE A 161 0.05 -6.35 -10.95
CA PHE A 161 -0.79 -5.16 -11.06
C PHE A 161 -0.05 -4.03 -11.77
N PRO A 162 -0.59 -3.46 -12.85
CA PRO A 162 -0.21 -2.12 -13.27
C PRO A 162 -0.46 -1.11 -12.16
N MET A 163 0.47 -0.18 -11.97
CA MET A 163 0.43 0.79 -10.88
C MET A 163 0.65 2.22 -11.40
N VAL A 164 -0.06 3.19 -10.84
CA VAL A 164 0.20 4.60 -11.00
C VAL A 164 0.36 5.27 -9.64
N GLY A 165 1.20 6.31 -9.60
CA GLY A 165 1.40 7.12 -8.42
C GLY A 165 1.32 8.60 -8.76
N ILE A 166 0.75 9.38 -7.85
CA ILE A 166 0.71 10.84 -7.90
C ILE A 166 1.11 11.35 -6.52
N TRP A 167 1.93 12.39 -6.49
CA TRP A 167 2.34 12.99 -5.23
C TRP A 167 2.48 14.50 -5.33
N TYR A 168 2.31 15.14 -4.20
CA TYR A 168 2.59 16.55 -4.02
C TYR A 168 3.14 16.78 -2.62
N GLY A 169 3.93 17.83 -2.45
CA GLY A 169 4.56 18.13 -1.17
C GLY A 169 4.96 19.59 -1.04
N PHE A 170 5.39 19.93 0.18
CA PHE A 170 5.80 21.29 0.52
C PHE A 170 7.15 21.25 1.22
N ASN A 171 8.07 22.08 0.72
CA ASN A 171 9.36 22.34 1.35
C ASN A 171 9.15 23.19 2.61
N LEU A 172 9.58 22.70 3.75
CA LEU A 172 9.54 23.43 5.01
C LEU A 172 10.80 24.26 5.17
N GLY A 173 10.60 25.59 5.10
CA GLY A 173 11.69 26.57 5.12
C GLY A 173 12.42 26.69 3.76
N LYS A 174 13.34 27.63 3.69
CA LYS A 174 14.14 27.85 2.47
C LYS A 174 14.97 26.60 2.17
N ASN A 175 14.89 26.14 0.91
CA ASN A 175 15.58 24.94 0.42
C ASN A 175 15.27 23.66 1.24
N ALA A 176 14.04 23.51 1.73
CA ALA A 176 13.63 22.39 2.55
C ALA A 176 14.48 22.19 3.84
N ARG A 177 15.00 23.28 4.41
CA ARG A 177 15.89 23.23 5.58
C ARG A 177 15.31 22.44 6.76
N TYR A 178 13.99 22.48 6.93
CA TYR A 178 13.28 21.79 7.99
C TYR A 178 12.58 20.52 7.52
N GLY A 179 12.82 20.12 6.27
CA GLY A 179 12.24 18.91 5.71
C GLY A 179 11.18 19.15 4.64
N VAL A 180 10.50 18.08 4.28
CA VAL A 180 9.42 18.05 3.29
C VAL A 180 8.23 17.32 3.88
N ILE A 181 7.05 17.90 3.76
CA ILE A 181 5.78 17.17 3.96
C ILE A 181 5.27 16.78 2.58
N LYS A 182 4.94 15.51 2.38
CA LYS A 182 4.54 14.96 1.10
C LYS A 182 3.30 14.09 1.25
N SER A 183 2.32 14.30 0.39
CA SER A 183 1.21 13.38 0.20
C SER A 183 1.46 12.55 -1.05
N GLU A 184 1.21 11.26 -0.96
CA GLU A 184 1.37 10.32 -2.05
C GLU A 184 0.14 9.43 -2.17
N THR A 185 -0.36 9.27 -3.38
CA THR A 185 -1.46 8.37 -3.72
C THR A 185 -0.96 7.37 -4.73
N ARG A 186 -1.16 6.09 -4.46
CA ARG A 186 -0.89 4.97 -5.38
C ARG A 186 -2.17 4.24 -5.69
N MET A 187 -2.32 3.85 -6.94
CA MET A 187 -3.42 3.03 -7.44
C MET A 187 -2.85 1.85 -8.19
N VAL A 188 -3.42 0.70 -7.94
CA VAL A 188 -3.19 -0.54 -8.70
C VAL A 188 -4.48 -0.94 -9.39
N PHE A 189 -4.36 -1.58 -10.54
CA PHE A 189 -5.48 -1.95 -11.40
C PHE A 189 -5.48 -3.44 -11.64
N SER A 190 -6.66 -4.08 -11.57
CA SER A 190 -6.86 -5.48 -11.89
C SER A 190 -8.29 -5.71 -12.36
N ASP A 191 -8.47 -6.66 -13.27
CA ASP A 191 -9.79 -7.10 -13.70
C ASP A 191 -10.58 -7.74 -12.54
N ASP A 192 -9.89 -8.40 -11.61
CA ASP A 192 -10.47 -9.07 -10.43
C ASP A 192 -10.99 -8.08 -9.37
N LEU A 193 -10.56 -6.82 -9.41
CA LEU A 193 -11.05 -5.77 -8.52
C LEU A 193 -12.35 -5.12 -9.02
N SER A 194 -12.89 -5.56 -10.17
CA SER A 194 -14.00 -4.90 -10.87
C SER A 194 -15.36 -4.97 -10.17
N GLU A 195 -15.54 -5.85 -9.18
CA GLU A 195 -16.87 -6.13 -8.62
C GLU A 195 -17.33 -5.19 -7.49
N GLU A 196 -16.45 -4.42 -6.84
CA GLU A 196 -16.86 -3.66 -5.63
C GLU A 196 -16.55 -2.16 -5.60
N GLY A 197 -16.23 -1.52 -6.69
CA GLY A 197 -16.00 -0.07 -6.61
C GLY A 197 -15.23 0.56 -7.76
N SER A 198 -15.61 0.19 -8.95
CA SER A 198 -14.99 0.71 -10.18
C SER A 198 -15.18 2.21 -10.35
N LEU A 199 -14.10 2.97 -10.26
CA LEU A 199 -14.05 4.36 -10.77
C LEU A 199 -14.05 4.42 -12.29
N VAL A 200 -13.72 3.31 -12.95
CA VAL A 200 -13.70 3.16 -14.42
C VAL A 200 -14.43 1.86 -14.76
N SER A 201 -15.44 1.95 -15.60
CA SER A 201 -16.24 0.80 -16.04
C SER A 201 -15.36 -0.35 -16.53
N GLY A 202 -15.36 -1.46 -15.81
CA GLY A 202 -14.71 -2.72 -16.19
C GLY A 202 -13.29 -2.95 -15.66
N VAL A 203 -12.72 -2.05 -14.86
CA VAL A 203 -11.41 -2.24 -14.21
C VAL A 203 -11.53 -1.88 -12.75
N GLY A 204 -11.30 -2.82 -11.87
CA GLY A 204 -11.24 -2.58 -10.44
C GLY A 204 -9.93 -1.87 -10.05
N SER A 205 -9.93 -1.14 -8.97
CA SER A 205 -8.73 -0.48 -8.45
C SER A 205 -8.64 -0.55 -6.94
N ALA A 206 -7.44 -0.79 -6.44
CA ALA A 206 -7.11 -0.56 -5.04
C ALA A 206 -6.23 0.68 -4.93
N MET A 207 -6.48 1.50 -3.93
CA MET A 207 -5.78 2.77 -3.73
C MET A 207 -5.22 2.85 -2.32
N SER A 208 -4.02 3.37 -2.20
CA SER A 208 -3.48 3.84 -0.92
C SER A 208 -3.15 5.32 -1.00
N MET A 209 -3.34 6.02 0.11
CA MET A 209 -3.00 7.43 0.26
C MET A 209 -2.20 7.62 1.54
N GLY A 210 -1.05 8.29 1.44
CA GLY A 210 -0.17 8.55 2.57
C GLY A 210 0.16 10.02 2.73
N LEU A 211 0.50 10.40 3.97
CA LEU A 211 1.09 11.68 4.33
C LEU A 211 2.38 11.41 5.09
N VAL A 212 3.51 11.88 4.56
CA VAL A 212 4.84 11.59 5.08
C VAL A 212 5.61 12.87 5.31
N TYR A 213 6.28 12.95 6.45
CA TYR A 213 7.27 13.97 6.73
C TYR A 213 8.68 13.39 6.54
N TYR A 214 9.51 14.05 5.74
CA TYR A 214 10.92 13.75 5.52
C TYR A 214 11.81 14.80 6.18
N HIS A 215 12.68 14.35 7.06
CA HIS A 215 13.70 15.17 7.69
C HIS A 215 15.00 15.16 6.87
N PRO A 216 15.76 16.27 6.77
CA PRO A 216 17.01 16.33 6.00
C PRO A 216 18.08 15.32 6.42
N SER A 217 18.01 14.78 7.62
CA SER A 217 18.92 13.70 8.06
C SER A 217 18.56 12.32 7.49
N GLY A 218 17.51 12.23 6.65
CA GLY A 218 17.00 11.00 6.07
C GLY A 218 15.97 10.26 6.90
N PHE A 219 15.70 10.64 8.15
CA PHE A 219 14.58 10.09 8.90
C PHE A 219 13.26 10.57 8.31
N HIS A 220 12.28 9.69 8.24
CA HIS A 220 10.93 10.04 7.82
C HIS A 220 9.92 9.20 8.60
N GLY A 221 8.69 9.70 8.62
CA GLY A 221 7.57 9.00 9.23
C GLY A 221 6.26 9.51 8.67
N GLY A 222 5.28 8.65 8.64
CA GLY A 222 4.02 8.96 8.00
C GLY A 222 2.85 8.14 8.50
N VAL A 223 1.72 8.50 7.94
CA VAL A 223 0.46 7.79 8.11
C VAL A 223 -0.12 7.52 6.73
N SER A 224 -0.76 6.39 6.55
CA SER A 224 -1.43 6.05 5.30
C SER A 224 -2.77 5.36 5.57
N THR A 225 -3.63 5.42 4.57
CA THR A 225 -4.88 4.67 4.50
C THR A 225 -5.04 4.05 3.13
N SER A 226 -5.87 3.04 3.03
CA SER A 226 -6.14 2.35 1.77
C SER A 226 -7.63 2.16 1.53
N THR A 227 -7.99 1.73 0.33
CA THR A 227 -9.39 1.41 -0.02
C THR A 227 -9.99 0.29 0.81
N GLN A 228 -9.15 -0.51 1.46
CA GLN A 228 -9.61 -1.48 2.46
C GLN A 228 -9.78 -0.86 3.86
N GLU A 229 -9.76 0.47 3.93
CA GLU A 229 -9.87 1.24 5.19
C GLU A 229 -8.79 0.87 6.23
N LEU A 230 -7.66 0.36 5.76
CA LEU A 230 -6.51 0.07 6.63
C LEU A 230 -5.77 1.36 6.93
N PHE A 231 -5.63 1.67 8.20
CA PHE A 231 -4.81 2.78 8.67
C PHE A 231 -3.44 2.25 9.09
N SER A 232 -2.38 2.82 8.53
CA SER A 232 -1.00 2.41 8.85
C SER A 232 -0.17 3.59 9.32
N ILE A 233 0.75 3.32 10.23
CA ILE A 233 1.79 4.24 10.68
C ILE A 233 3.13 3.68 10.23
N SER A 234 4.00 4.53 9.70
CA SER A 234 5.32 4.15 9.25
C SER A 234 6.42 5.03 9.84
N LEU A 235 7.59 4.45 10.01
CA LEU A 235 8.84 5.12 10.36
C LEU A 235 9.96 4.52 9.53
N GLY A 236 10.83 5.37 9.00
CA GLY A 236 11.91 4.91 8.15
C GLY A 236 13.15 5.79 8.15
N LYS A 237 14.13 5.31 7.40
CA LYS A 237 15.42 5.95 7.20
C LYS A 237 15.89 5.81 5.77
N THR A 238 16.32 6.91 5.16
CA THR A 238 16.99 6.94 3.86
C THR A 238 18.46 7.29 3.99
N PHE A 239 19.23 6.78 3.06
CA PHE A 239 20.65 7.08 2.86
C PHE A 239 20.85 7.46 1.39
N SER A 240 21.33 8.68 1.14
CA SER A 240 21.51 9.22 -0.21
C SER A 240 22.98 9.44 -0.51
N PHE A 241 23.40 9.12 -1.75
CA PHE A 241 24.79 9.10 -2.21
C PHE A 241 24.99 9.94 -3.48
#